data_4036995ee29bf87290ae43b80f0e90f8
#
_entry.id   4036995ee29bf87290ae43b80f0e90f8
#
_cell.length_a   1.000
_cell.length_b   1.000
_cell.length_c   1.000
_cell.angle_alpha   90.00
_cell.angle_beta   90.00
_cell.angle_gamma   90.00
#
_symmetry.space_group_name_H-M   'P 1'
#
loop_
_entity.id
_entity.type
_entity.pdbx_description
1 polymer ?
#
loop_
_entity_poly.entity_id
_entity_poly.type
_entity_poly.pdbx_seq_one_letter_code
_entity_poly.pdbx_strand_id
1 'polypeptide(L)'
;MARKLCGAIVLAVAVFTTATALPAAPAQAADSVVLIDQFTFTPQRITVKAGTTVTWSNEDDVPHTIASSSKLFKSKALDTGDKFSFTFTTPGTYEYFCSLHPHMTGAVVVEAATGSTRHDDARPTAART
;
A
#
# COMPACT_ATOMS: atom_id res chain seq x y z
N MET A 1 55.55 9.99 -63.04
CA MET A 1 54.95 10.78 -61.98
C MET A 1 53.70 10.09 -61.52
N ALA A 2 53.75 9.34 -60.42
CA ALA A 2 52.59 8.54 -59.88
C ALA A 2 52.08 9.20 -58.61
N ARG A 3 50.82 9.67 -58.64
CA ARG A 3 50.10 10.20 -57.46
C ARG A 3 49.33 9.07 -56.82
N LYS A 4 49.77 8.63 -55.64
CA LYS A 4 49.03 7.70 -54.82
C LYS A 4 47.89 8.42 -54.06
N LEU A 5 46.64 8.08 -54.32
CA LEU A 5 45.49 8.47 -53.47
C LEU A 5 45.39 7.50 -52.29
N CYS A 6 45.61 8.01 -51.09
CA CYS A 6 45.26 7.33 -49.86
C CYS A 6 43.77 7.54 -49.58
N GLY A 7 42.97 6.47 -49.73
CA GLY A 7 41.60 6.46 -49.27
C GLY A 7 41.53 6.17 -47.77
N ALA A 8 41.09 7.14 -46.99
CA ALA A 8 40.78 6.92 -45.57
C ALA A 8 39.42 6.29 -45.42
N ILE A 9 39.39 5.05 -44.92
CA ILE A 9 38.15 4.36 -44.54
C ILE A 9 37.79 4.84 -43.14
N VAL A 10 36.73 5.65 -43.05
CA VAL A 10 36.13 6.02 -41.75
C VAL A 10 35.21 4.92 -41.31
N LEU A 11 35.63 4.17 -40.32
CA LEU A 11 34.80 3.14 -39.68
C LEU A 11 33.88 3.84 -38.68
N ALA A 12 32.59 3.98 -39.01
CA ALA A 12 31.56 4.48 -38.09
C ALA A 12 31.19 3.38 -37.11
N VAL A 13 31.66 3.54 -35.87
CA VAL A 13 31.25 2.65 -34.76
C VAL A 13 29.90 3.14 -34.25
N ALA A 14 28.83 2.42 -34.57
CA ALA A 14 27.53 2.67 -33.99
C ALA A 14 27.49 2.12 -32.55
N VAL A 15 27.52 3.03 -31.57
CA VAL A 15 27.36 2.68 -30.17
C VAL A 15 25.84 2.47 -29.89
N PHE A 16 25.41 1.24 -29.83
CA PHE A 16 24.06 0.87 -29.35
C PHE A 16 24.06 1.00 -27.83
N THR A 17 23.50 2.07 -27.31
CA THR A 17 23.18 2.21 -25.87
C THR A 17 21.92 1.40 -25.58
N THR A 18 22.09 0.19 -25.05
CA THR A 18 20.97 -0.59 -24.49
C THR A 18 20.56 0.04 -23.14
N ALA A 19 19.43 0.73 -23.14
CA ALA A 19 18.81 1.18 -21.89
C ALA A 19 18.29 -0.04 -21.13
N THR A 20 19.02 -0.49 -20.12
CA THR A 20 18.53 -1.49 -19.16
C THR A 20 17.50 -0.82 -18.26
N ALA A 21 16.20 -1.11 -18.50
CA ALA A 21 15.14 -0.74 -17.56
C ALA A 21 15.35 -1.57 -16.27
N LEU A 22 15.66 -0.89 -15.16
CA LEU A 22 15.66 -1.52 -13.86
C LEU A 22 14.21 -1.95 -13.52
N PRO A 23 14.00 -3.17 -13.02
CA PRO A 23 12.70 -3.55 -12.50
C PRO A 23 12.34 -2.63 -11.34
N ALA A 24 11.15 -1.99 -11.39
CA ALA A 24 10.63 -1.23 -10.27
C ALA A 24 10.49 -2.18 -9.07
N ALA A 25 11.16 -1.86 -7.97
CA ALA A 25 11.00 -2.60 -6.73
C ALA A 25 9.51 -2.58 -6.33
N PRO A 26 8.94 -3.70 -5.84
CA PRO A 26 7.57 -3.71 -5.35
C PRO A 26 7.47 -2.64 -4.25
N ALA A 27 6.49 -1.75 -4.37
CA ALA A 27 6.19 -0.78 -3.33
C ALA A 27 5.90 -1.55 -2.05
N GLN A 28 6.81 -1.49 -1.07
CA GLN A 28 6.62 -2.12 0.22
C GLN A 28 5.40 -1.47 0.87
N ALA A 29 4.44 -2.29 1.27
CA ALA A 29 3.33 -1.84 2.08
C ALA A 29 3.91 -1.24 3.37
N ALA A 30 3.68 0.06 3.59
CA ALA A 30 4.14 0.71 4.79
C ALA A 30 3.34 0.18 5.98
N ASP A 31 4.01 -0.32 7.00
CA ASP A 31 3.37 -0.70 8.24
C ASP A 31 2.89 0.57 8.95
N SER A 32 1.64 0.57 9.37
CA SER A 32 1.00 1.69 10.08
C SER A 32 0.67 1.25 11.50
N VAL A 33 0.94 2.11 12.47
CA VAL A 33 0.72 1.82 13.89
C VAL A 33 -0.38 2.71 14.46
N VAL A 34 -1.29 2.11 15.22
CA VAL A 34 -2.29 2.79 16.03
C VAL A 34 -1.97 2.48 17.50
N LEU A 35 -1.74 3.49 18.29
CA LEU A 35 -1.54 3.35 19.73
C LEU A 35 -2.89 3.32 20.46
N ILE A 36 -2.96 2.55 21.51
CA ILE A 36 -4.08 2.51 22.45
C ILE A 36 -3.55 3.10 23.75
N ASP A 37 -4.03 4.27 24.12
CA ASP A 37 -3.62 4.95 25.34
C ASP A 37 -4.77 5.83 25.84
N GLN A 38 -4.94 5.92 27.16
CA GLN A 38 -5.98 6.71 27.81
C GLN A 38 -7.38 6.46 27.22
N PHE A 39 -7.73 5.18 27.00
CA PHE A 39 -9.01 4.75 26.43
C PHE A 39 -9.30 5.33 25.03
N THR A 40 -8.26 5.57 24.24
CA THR A 40 -8.35 6.17 22.91
C THR A 40 -7.47 5.43 21.92
N PHE A 41 -7.94 5.29 20.67
CA PHE A 41 -7.12 4.88 19.53
C PHE A 41 -6.45 6.11 18.91
N THR A 42 -5.14 6.10 18.79
CA THR A 42 -4.37 7.24 18.27
C THR A 42 -3.45 6.81 17.12
N PRO A 43 -3.64 7.32 15.90
CA PRO A 43 -4.75 8.18 15.49
C PRO A 43 -6.09 7.43 15.45
N GLN A 44 -7.19 8.11 15.74
CA GLN A 44 -8.52 7.51 15.71
C GLN A 44 -8.97 7.09 14.30
N ARG A 45 -8.48 7.79 13.29
CA ARG A 45 -8.71 7.50 11.88
C ARG A 45 -7.40 7.56 11.12
N ILE A 46 -7.10 6.50 10.37
CA ILE A 46 -5.92 6.46 9.49
C ILE A 46 -6.35 6.11 8.06
N THR A 47 -5.56 6.60 7.10
CA THR A 47 -5.71 6.24 5.69
C THR A 47 -4.47 5.49 5.23
N VAL A 48 -4.66 4.31 4.65
CA VAL A 48 -3.58 3.43 4.18
C VAL A 48 -3.88 2.94 2.77
N LYS A 49 -2.87 2.41 2.09
CA LYS A 49 -3.05 1.73 0.79
C LYS A 49 -3.42 0.26 0.97
N ALA A 50 -4.16 -0.29 0.01
CA ALA A 50 -4.41 -1.73 -0.03
C ALA A 50 -3.09 -2.52 -0.02
N GLY A 51 -3.02 -3.55 0.82
CA GLY A 51 -1.82 -4.33 1.11
C GLY A 51 -1.09 -3.89 2.38
N THR A 52 -1.48 -2.79 3.03
CA THR A 52 -0.86 -2.30 4.26
C THR A 52 -1.27 -3.17 5.46
N THR A 53 -0.31 -3.47 6.33
CA THR A 53 -0.56 -4.05 7.65
C THR A 53 -0.68 -2.93 8.67
N VAL A 54 -1.80 -2.89 9.39
CA VAL A 54 -2.02 -1.99 10.52
C VAL A 54 -1.80 -2.77 11.81
N THR A 55 -1.00 -2.21 12.72
CA THR A 55 -0.69 -2.79 14.02
C THR A 55 -1.24 -1.88 15.12
N TRP A 56 -2.07 -2.43 16.00
CA TRP A 56 -2.50 -1.77 17.23
C TRP A 56 -1.59 -2.21 18.36
N SER A 57 -1.07 -1.25 19.13
CA SER A 57 -0.23 -1.48 20.32
C SER A 57 -0.92 -0.92 21.54
N ASN A 58 -1.14 -1.75 22.56
CA ASN A 58 -1.72 -1.29 23.81
C ASN A 58 -0.64 -0.72 24.73
N GLU A 59 -0.65 0.58 24.91
CA GLU A 59 0.23 1.32 25.81
C GLU A 59 -0.49 1.72 27.12
N ASP A 60 -1.79 1.39 27.24
CA ASP A 60 -2.58 1.64 28.44
C ASP A 60 -2.29 0.57 29.50
N ASP A 61 -2.58 0.86 30.76
CA ASP A 61 -2.39 -0.06 31.90
C ASP A 61 -3.59 -1.00 32.14
N VAL A 62 -4.59 -0.92 31.26
CA VAL A 62 -5.78 -1.79 31.26
C VAL A 62 -5.91 -2.54 29.93
N PRO A 63 -6.56 -3.72 29.92
CA PRO A 63 -6.73 -4.48 28.70
C PRO A 63 -7.74 -3.82 27.73
N HIS A 64 -7.43 -3.90 26.43
CA HIS A 64 -8.28 -3.45 25.33
C HIS A 64 -8.45 -4.54 24.27
N THR A 65 -9.44 -4.38 23.39
CA THR A 65 -9.65 -5.24 22.23
C THR A 65 -9.82 -4.40 20.97
N ILE A 66 -9.58 -5.01 19.82
CA ILE A 66 -9.89 -4.46 18.52
C ILE A 66 -10.94 -5.36 17.88
N ALA A 67 -12.15 -4.84 17.66
CA ALA A 67 -13.24 -5.60 17.04
C ALA A 67 -13.81 -4.80 15.86
N SER A 68 -13.76 -5.38 14.66
CA SER A 68 -14.38 -4.79 13.47
C SER A 68 -15.89 -4.80 13.57
N SER A 69 -16.54 -3.67 13.26
CA SER A 69 -17.99 -3.56 13.18
C SER A 69 -18.60 -4.51 12.15
N SER A 70 -17.88 -4.82 11.08
CA SER A 70 -18.24 -5.78 10.04
C SER A 70 -17.87 -7.23 10.37
N LYS A 71 -17.31 -7.52 11.56
CA LYS A 71 -16.84 -8.83 11.99
C LYS A 71 -15.70 -9.43 11.15
N LEU A 72 -14.98 -8.61 10.39
CA LEU A 72 -13.88 -9.04 9.54
C LEU A 72 -12.65 -9.47 10.35
N PHE A 73 -12.38 -8.80 11.46
CA PHE A 73 -11.29 -9.11 12.39
C PHE A 73 -11.69 -8.86 13.84
N LYS A 74 -11.02 -9.57 14.73
CA LYS A 74 -11.17 -9.40 16.18
C LYS A 74 -9.90 -9.87 16.89
N SER A 75 -9.36 -9.04 17.79
CA SER A 75 -8.26 -9.45 18.66
C SER A 75 -8.77 -10.24 19.88
N LYS A 76 -7.87 -10.94 20.55
CA LYS A 76 -8.02 -11.26 21.99
C LYS A 76 -7.97 -9.96 22.81
N ALA A 77 -8.17 -10.03 24.13
CA ALA A 77 -7.80 -8.95 25.02
C ALA A 77 -6.28 -8.73 24.93
N LEU A 78 -5.86 -7.48 24.74
CA LEU A 78 -4.49 -7.04 24.68
C LEU A 78 -4.13 -6.40 26.02
N ASP A 79 -3.22 -7.02 26.77
CA ASP A 79 -2.64 -6.42 27.97
C ASP A 79 -1.62 -5.34 27.59
N THR A 80 -1.12 -4.59 28.56
CA THR A 80 -0.10 -3.55 28.34
C THR A 80 1.10 -4.10 27.58
N GLY A 81 1.47 -3.45 26.46
CA GLY A 81 2.55 -3.86 25.57
C GLY A 81 2.15 -4.91 24.52
N ASP A 82 0.96 -5.52 24.63
CA ASP A 82 0.47 -6.46 23.63
C ASP A 82 0.09 -5.75 22.31
N LYS A 83 0.19 -6.51 21.21
CA LYS A 83 -0.10 -6.01 19.86
C LYS A 83 -1.04 -6.92 19.11
N PHE A 84 -1.80 -6.32 18.20
CA PHE A 84 -2.61 -7.00 17.21
C PHE A 84 -2.36 -6.40 15.84
N SER A 85 -2.26 -7.22 14.81
CA SER A 85 -2.03 -6.74 13.43
C SER A 85 -3.05 -7.35 12.48
N PHE A 86 -3.46 -6.56 11.49
CA PHE A 86 -4.33 -7.01 10.41
C PHE A 86 -3.91 -6.36 9.09
N THR A 87 -3.86 -7.16 8.00
CA THR A 87 -3.51 -6.68 6.65
C THR A 87 -4.77 -6.38 5.85
N PHE A 88 -4.90 -5.14 5.40
CA PHE A 88 -6.05 -4.67 4.61
C PHE A 88 -5.73 -4.75 3.13
N THR A 89 -6.37 -5.68 2.41
CA THR A 89 -6.12 -5.91 0.98
C THR A 89 -7.17 -5.29 0.06
N THR A 90 -8.35 -4.96 0.58
CA THR A 90 -9.48 -4.45 -0.19
C THR A 90 -9.75 -2.99 0.16
N PRO A 91 -9.90 -2.08 -0.82
CA PRO A 91 -10.29 -0.70 -0.57
C PRO A 91 -11.65 -0.61 0.14
N GLY A 92 -11.78 0.34 1.06
CA GLY A 92 -13.00 0.56 1.83
C GLY A 92 -12.74 1.26 3.16
N THR A 93 -13.79 1.50 3.91
CA THR A 93 -13.71 2.03 5.28
C THR A 93 -14.07 0.93 6.28
N TYR A 94 -13.17 0.68 7.21
CA TYR A 94 -13.28 -0.37 8.21
C TYR A 94 -13.37 0.26 9.59
N GLU A 95 -14.58 0.34 10.12
CA GLU A 95 -14.82 0.82 11.46
C GLU A 95 -14.57 -0.30 12.47
N TYR A 96 -14.01 0.07 13.62
CA TYR A 96 -13.72 -0.84 14.71
C TYR A 96 -13.92 -0.16 16.06
N PHE A 97 -14.00 -0.95 17.11
CA PHE A 97 -14.22 -0.50 18.47
C PHE A 97 -13.55 -1.44 19.48
N CYS A 98 -13.43 -1.00 20.73
CA CYS A 98 -13.05 -1.86 21.84
C CYS A 98 -14.30 -2.51 22.44
N SER A 99 -14.38 -3.85 22.45
CA SER A 99 -15.54 -4.56 23.01
C SER A 99 -15.63 -4.50 24.54
N LEU A 100 -14.54 -4.15 25.22
CA LEU A 100 -14.49 -3.91 26.67
C LEU A 100 -14.92 -2.47 27.04
N HIS A 101 -14.70 -1.54 26.12
CA HIS A 101 -14.97 -0.10 26.30
C HIS A 101 -15.65 0.45 25.02
N PRO A 102 -16.98 0.24 24.85
CA PRO A 102 -17.67 0.47 23.57
C PRO A 102 -17.63 1.91 23.04
N HIS A 103 -17.29 2.89 23.89
CA HIS A 103 -17.10 4.28 23.46
C HIS A 103 -15.77 4.52 22.71
N MET A 104 -14.80 3.61 22.84
CA MET A 104 -13.57 3.66 22.07
C MET A 104 -13.82 3.16 20.66
N THR A 105 -13.79 4.06 19.70
CA THR A 105 -14.01 3.75 18.28
C THR A 105 -12.87 4.27 17.41
N GLY A 106 -12.66 3.63 16.28
CA GLY A 106 -11.68 4.05 15.28
C GLY A 106 -12.06 3.60 13.88
N ALA A 107 -11.32 4.04 12.89
CA ALA A 107 -11.52 3.64 11.50
C ALA A 107 -10.21 3.56 10.72
N VAL A 108 -10.09 2.54 9.87
CA VAL A 108 -9.07 2.43 8.84
C VAL A 108 -9.72 2.68 7.49
N VAL A 109 -9.26 3.69 6.76
CA VAL A 109 -9.64 3.95 5.37
C VAL A 109 -8.58 3.32 4.47
N VAL A 110 -8.98 2.38 3.64
CA VAL A 110 -8.10 1.70 2.70
C VAL A 110 -8.35 2.24 1.30
N GLU A 111 -7.34 2.85 0.71
CA GLU A 111 -7.37 3.31 -0.67
C GLU A 111 -6.78 2.24 -1.60
N ALA A 112 -7.15 2.28 -2.88
CA ALA A 112 -6.54 1.41 -3.88
C ALA A 112 -5.01 1.58 -3.91
N ALA A 113 -4.28 0.48 -4.07
CA ALA A 113 -2.85 0.54 -4.31
C ALA A 113 -2.58 1.33 -5.60
N THR A 114 -1.72 2.33 -5.54
CA THR A 114 -1.31 3.09 -6.73
C THR A 114 -0.52 2.17 -7.65
N GLY A 115 -1.12 1.76 -8.78
CA GLY A 115 -0.50 0.82 -9.73
C GLY A 115 -1.50 0.04 -10.59
N SER A 116 -2.79 0.00 -10.27
CA SER A 116 -3.83 -0.54 -11.16
C SER A 116 -4.43 0.57 -11.99
N THR A 117 -3.75 0.96 -13.07
CA THR A 117 -4.46 1.58 -14.20
C THR A 117 -5.37 0.50 -14.78
N ARG A 118 -6.64 0.48 -14.38
CA ARG A 118 -7.66 -0.16 -15.19
C ARG A 118 -7.73 0.59 -16.49
N HIS A 119 -7.23 -0.03 -17.52
CA HIS A 119 -7.50 0.36 -18.89
C HIS A 119 -8.94 -0.08 -19.20
N ASP A 120 -9.93 0.68 -18.73
CA ASP A 120 -11.30 0.61 -19.20
C ASP A 120 -11.39 1.41 -20.50
N ASP A 121 -10.78 0.88 -21.56
CA ASP A 121 -11.02 1.29 -22.94
C ASP A 121 -11.69 0.14 -23.69
N ALA A 122 -12.87 -0.23 -23.24
CA ALA A 122 -13.83 -0.98 -24.05
C ALA A 122 -14.95 -0.03 -24.48
N ARG A 123 -14.63 0.88 -25.39
CA ARG A 123 -15.65 1.62 -26.15
C ARG A 123 -16.14 0.69 -27.26
N PRO A 124 -17.41 0.22 -27.25
CA PRO A 124 -17.95 -0.49 -28.39
C PRO A 124 -18.16 0.52 -29.54
N THR A 125 -17.42 0.35 -30.61
CA THR A 125 -17.65 1.04 -31.88
C THR A 125 -18.98 0.54 -32.43
N ALA A 126 -20.02 1.37 -32.36
CA ALA A 126 -21.28 1.10 -33.03
C ALA A 126 -21.04 1.14 -34.54
N ALA A 127 -21.20 -0.02 -35.20
CA ALA A 127 -21.28 -0.11 -36.63
C ALA A 127 -22.55 0.59 -37.11
N ARG A 128 -22.40 1.58 -37.99
CA ARG A 128 -23.50 2.13 -38.78
C ARG A 128 -23.57 1.32 -40.06
N THR A 129 -24.71 0.73 -40.29
CA THR A 129 -25.20 0.32 -41.62
C THR A 129 -25.91 1.49 -42.26
#